data_1e326dcb6f7089dd9053fb2e3b7b73db
#
_entry.id   1e326dcb6f7089dd9053fb2e3b7b73db
#
_cell.length_a   1.000
_cell.length_b   1.000
_cell.length_c   1.000
_cell.angle_alpha   90.00
_cell.angle_beta   90.00
_cell.angle_gamma   90.00
#
_symmetry.space_group_name_H-M   'P 1'
#
loop_
_entity.id
_entity.type
_entity.pdbx_description
1 polymer ?
#
loop_
_entity_poly.entity_id
_entity_poly.type
_entity_poly.pdbx_seq_one_letter_code
_entity_poly.pdbx_strand_id
1 'polypeptide(L)'
;MQSREDPATGLDTTFPCQVGWRNIIVEHGPEAFAKAVREYPGTLIMDTTWRDAHQSLLATRMRTIDMVNIAKETSYALANAYSLECWGGATFDVAMRFLYEDPWERLVCFTIDPFEV
;
A
#
# COMPACT_ATOMS: atom_id res chain seq x y z
N MET A 1 13.01 -7.02 27.02
CA MET A 1 12.88 -7.44 25.62
C MET A 1 13.20 -6.20 24.79
N GLN A 2 14.35 -6.18 24.10
CA GLN A 2 14.72 -5.03 23.28
C GLN A 2 13.79 -5.02 22.06
N SER A 3 13.12 -3.89 21.79
CA SER A 3 12.38 -3.66 20.56
C SER A 3 13.33 -3.84 19.37
N ARG A 4 12.97 -4.69 18.43
CA ARG A 4 13.68 -4.84 17.16
C ARG A 4 13.07 -3.86 16.16
N GLU A 5 13.28 -2.58 16.41
CA GLU A 5 12.98 -1.56 15.40
C GLU A 5 13.96 -1.75 14.23
N ASP A 6 13.43 -1.76 13.02
CA ASP A 6 14.27 -1.71 11.83
C ASP A 6 14.99 -0.34 11.81
N PRO A 7 16.33 -0.31 11.84
CA PRO A 7 17.08 0.95 11.85
C PRO A 7 16.84 1.84 10.63
N ALA A 8 16.33 1.29 9.53
CA ALA A 8 16.03 2.05 8.31
C ALA A 8 14.67 2.76 8.38
N THR A 9 13.68 2.16 9.03
CA THR A 9 12.30 2.66 9.08
C THR A 9 11.88 3.14 10.47
N GLY A 10 12.57 2.73 11.53
CA GLY A 10 12.19 2.98 12.91
C GLY A 10 10.91 2.24 13.35
N LEU A 11 10.46 1.26 12.56
CA LEU A 11 9.24 0.51 12.82
C LEU A 11 9.56 -0.87 13.38
N ASP A 12 8.81 -1.28 14.40
CA ASP A 12 8.85 -2.65 14.92
C ASP A 12 7.73 -3.48 14.28
N THR A 13 8.08 -4.27 13.28
CA THR A 13 7.15 -5.15 12.58
C THR A 13 7.08 -6.56 13.17
N THR A 14 7.59 -6.77 14.39
CA THR A 14 7.48 -8.04 15.11
C THR A 14 6.15 -8.20 15.84
N PHE A 15 5.45 -7.10 16.10
CA PHE A 15 4.10 -7.09 16.66
C PHE A 15 3.04 -7.02 15.54
N PRO A 16 1.81 -7.45 15.82
CA PRO A 16 0.71 -7.28 14.87
C PRO A 16 0.50 -5.81 14.48
N CYS A 17 0.20 -5.57 13.21
CA CYS A 17 -0.15 -4.23 12.73
C CYS A 17 -1.37 -3.69 13.48
N GLN A 18 -1.37 -2.39 13.73
CA GLN A 18 -2.52 -1.73 14.35
C GLN A 18 -3.78 -1.86 13.47
N VAL A 19 -4.92 -1.93 14.14
CA VAL A 19 -6.22 -1.95 13.44
C VAL A 19 -6.43 -0.64 12.67
N GLY A 20 -6.78 -0.76 11.41
CA GLY A 20 -6.99 0.35 10.50
C GLY A 20 -8.20 0.15 9.58
N TRP A 21 -8.30 0.99 8.55
CA TRP A 21 -9.41 0.96 7.62
C TRP A 21 -9.57 -0.36 6.86
N ARG A 22 -8.46 -1.06 6.58
CA ARG A 22 -8.48 -2.38 5.95
C ARG A 22 -9.30 -3.39 6.75
N ASN A 23 -9.24 -3.34 8.07
CA ASN A 23 -9.94 -4.29 8.92
C ASN A 23 -11.47 -4.22 8.72
N ILE A 24 -12.02 -3.04 8.39
CA ILE A 24 -13.46 -2.90 8.11
C ILE A 24 -13.86 -3.74 6.90
N ILE A 25 -13.04 -3.74 5.82
CA ILE A 25 -13.32 -4.58 4.64
C ILE A 25 -13.21 -6.06 4.99
N VAL A 26 -12.14 -6.45 5.70
CA VAL A 26 -11.86 -7.85 6.02
C VAL A 26 -12.93 -8.43 6.95
N GLU A 27 -13.36 -7.68 7.96
CA GLU A 27 -14.29 -8.15 8.98
C GLU A 27 -15.77 -7.96 8.60
N HIS A 28 -16.09 -6.90 7.88
CA HIS A 28 -17.46 -6.46 7.64
C HIS A 28 -17.83 -6.31 6.16
N GLY A 29 -16.87 -6.48 5.24
CA GLY A 29 -17.08 -6.43 3.81
C GLY A 29 -17.06 -5.03 3.17
N PRO A 30 -17.11 -4.97 1.83
CA PRO A 30 -16.93 -3.72 1.08
C PRO A 30 -18.05 -2.71 1.28
N GLU A 31 -19.28 -3.14 1.49
CA GLU A 31 -20.41 -2.23 1.73
C GLU A 31 -20.28 -1.47 3.06
N ALA A 32 -19.84 -2.18 4.11
CA ALA A 32 -19.59 -1.58 5.41
C ALA A 32 -18.44 -0.57 5.34
N PHE A 33 -17.38 -0.90 4.59
CA PHE A 33 -16.27 0.02 4.34
C PHE A 33 -16.76 1.29 3.59
N ALA A 34 -17.49 1.13 2.50
CA ALA A 34 -18.01 2.27 1.74
C ALA A 34 -18.94 3.16 2.59
N LYS A 35 -19.72 2.58 3.48
CA LYS A 35 -20.54 3.31 4.43
C LYS A 35 -19.67 4.07 5.43
N ALA A 36 -18.70 3.42 6.05
CA ALA A 36 -17.81 4.02 7.02
C ALA A 36 -17.05 5.22 6.42
N VAL A 37 -16.57 5.11 5.17
CA VAL A 37 -15.91 6.21 4.46
C VAL A 37 -16.84 7.39 4.27
N ARG A 38 -18.09 7.16 3.85
CA ARG A 38 -19.07 8.24 3.64
C ARG A 38 -19.50 8.94 4.93
N GLU A 39 -19.58 8.19 6.01
CA GLU A 39 -20.06 8.71 7.31
C GLU A 39 -18.92 9.27 8.18
N TYR A 40 -17.67 9.13 7.75
CA TYR A 40 -16.53 9.63 8.51
C TYR A 40 -16.57 11.18 8.59
N PRO A 41 -16.55 11.75 9.79
CA PRO A 41 -16.73 13.20 9.96
C PRO A 41 -15.47 14.04 9.71
N GLY A 42 -14.33 13.38 9.52
CA GLY A 42 -13.03 14.01 9.32
C GLY A 42 -12.52 13.91 7.90
N THR A 43 -11.24 14.20 7.73
CA THR A 43 -10.52 14.02 6.47
C THR A 43 -9.86 12.64 6.44
N LEU A 44 -10.08 11.88 5.38
CA LEU A 44 -9.42 10.63 5.10
C LEU A 44 -8.24 10.87 4.15
N ILE A 45 -7.15 10.16 4.40
CA ILE A 45 -5.93 10.29 3.62
C ILE A 45 -5.74 9.05 2.76
N MET A 46 -5.49 9.26 1.47
CA MET A 46 -5.02 8.27 0.52
C MET A 46 -3.55 8.52 0.21
N ASP A 47 -2.73 7.49 0.24
CA ASP A 47 -1.34 7.55 -0.21
C ASP A 47 -1.23 7.12 -1.68
N THR A 48 -0.46 7.86 -2.47
CA THR A 48 -0.28 7.61 -3.90
C THR A 48 1.18 7.30 -4.27
N THR A 49 2.03 7.09 -3.27
CA THR A 49 3.47 6.91 -3.46
C THR A 49 3.79 5.80 -4.45
N TRP A 50 3.06 4.69 -4.38
CA TRP A 50 3.33 3.51 -5.21
C TRP A 50 2.72 3.56 -6.62
N ARG A 51 1.94 4.58 -6.95
CA ARG A 51 1.41 4.75 -8.29
C ARG A 51 1.69 6.14 -8.85
N ASP A 52 0.90 7.12 -8.48
CA ASP A 52 0.94 8.42 -9.15
C ASP A 52 2.19 9.24 -8.81
N ALA A 53 2.61 9.24 -7.57
CA ALA A 53 3.73 10.07 -7.13
C ALA A 53 5.02 9.76 -7.89
N HIS A 54 5.42 8.47 -8.00
CA HIS A 54 6.64 8.12 -8.74
C HIS A 54 6.47 8.16 -10.24
N GLN A 55 5.26 7.97 -10.75
CA GLN A 55 5.01 7.99 -12.21
C GLN A 55 4.88 9.40 -12.77
N SER A 56 4.30 10.31 -11.99
CA SER A 56 4.02 11.68 -12.44
C SER A 56 5.06 12.71 -12.00
N LEU A 57 5.66 12.52 -10.83
CA LEU A 57 6.54 13.53 -10.20
C LEU A 57 8.01 13.15 -10.24
N LEU A 58 8.34 11.89 -10.25
CA LEU A 58 9.71 11.40 -10.25
C LEU A 58 10.10 10.89 -11.63
N ALA A 59 11.24 11.30 -12.13
CA ALA A 59 11.83 10.72 -13.33
C ALA A 59 12.24 9.25 -13.11
N THR A 60 12.46 8.84 -11.86
CA THR A 60 12.78 7.48 -11.46
C THR A 60 11.49 6.70 -11.22
N ARG A 61 11.38 5.55 -11.85
CA ARG A 61 10.24 4.66 -11.73
C ARG A 61 10.57 3.50 -10.79
N MET A 62 9.67 3.23 -9.86
CA MET A 62 9.85 2.13 -8.91
C MET A 62 9.47 0.81 -9.54
N ARG A 63 10.31 -0.20 -9.35
CA ARG A 63 10.04 -1.57 -9.79
C ARG A 63 9.12 -2.27 -8.80
N THR A 64 8.42 -3.29 -9.25
CA THR A 64 7.55 -4.12 -8.40
C THR A 64 8.33 -4.69 -7.21
N ILE A 65 9.55 -5.19 -7.42
CA ILE A 65 10.38 -5.74 -6.35
C ILE A 65 10.74 -4.69 -5.27
N ASP A 66 10.96 -3.45 -5.66
CA ASP A 66 11.28 -2.39 -4.70
C ASP A 66 10.09 -2.12 -3.77
N MET A 67 8.86 -2.17 -4.31
CA MET A 67 7.64 -2.01 -3.54
C MET A 67 7.36 -3.20 -2.62
N VAL A 68 7.51 -4.43 -3.13
CA VAL A 68 7.30 -5.65 -2.36
C VAL A 68 8.25 -5.71 -1.16
N ASN A 69 9.50 -5.31 -1.34
CA ASN A 69 10.50 -5.33 -0.27
C ASN A 69 10.16 -4.43 0.93
N ILE A 70 9.35 -3.39 0.73
CA ILE A 70 8.94 -2.45 1.80
C ILE A 70 7.44 -2.54 2.11
N ALA A 71 6.73 -3.50 1.55
CA ALA A 71 5.28 -3.59 1.69
C ALA A 71 4.85 -3.76 3.14
N LYS A 72 5.55 -4.60 3.89
CA LYS A 72 5.25 -4.86 5.29
C LYS A 72 5.40 -3.58 6.13
N GLU A 73 6.52 -2.91 6.02
CA GLU A 73 6.79 -1.66 6.74
C GLU A 73 5.79 -0.56 6.36
N THR A 74 5.44 -0.50 5.08
CA THR A 74 4.43 0.44 4.59
C THR A 74 3.06 0.16 5.21
N SER A 75 2.66 -1.09 5.38
CA SER A 75 1.38 -1.44 6.01
C SER A 75 1.31 -0.98 7.47
N TYR A 76 2.42 -1.04 8.19
CA TYR A 76 2.50 -0.54 9.57
C TYR A 76 2.48 1.00 9.63
N ALA A 77 3.28 1.64 8.78
CA ALA A 77 3.38 3.10 8.74
C ALA A 77 2.06 3.77 8.33
N LEU A 78 1.35 3.17 7.39
CA LEU A 78 0.16 3.74 6.75
C LEU A 78 -1.14 3.00 7.13
N ALA A 79 -1.17 2.28 8.24
CA ALA A 79 -2.35 1.55 8.70
C ALA A 79 -3.60 2.46 8.85
N ASN A 80 -3.42 3.74 9.13
CA ASN A 80 -4.49 4.73 9.26
C ASN A 80 -4.91 5.37 7.92
N ALA A 81 -4.19 5.14 6.82
CA ALA A 81 -4.66 5.54 5.51
C ALA A 81 -5.88 4.69 5.11
N TYR A 82 -6.90 5.32 4.53
CA TYR A 82 -8.06 4.55 4.09
C TYR A 82 -7.85 3.85 2.75
N SER A 83 -6.84 4.28 1.99
CA SER A 83 -6.49 3.70 0.69
C SER A 83 -5.02 3.93 0.36
N LEU A 84 -4.40 2.93 -0.25
CA LEU A 84 -3.06 2.99 -0.85
C LEU A 84 -3.21 2.75 -2.34
N GLU A 85 -2.87 3.76 -3.16
CA GLU A 85 -2.92 3.62 -4.61
C GLU A 85 -1.66 2.91 -5.10
N CYS A 86 -1.82 1.72 -5.66
CA CYS A 86 -0.70 0.90 -6.14
C CYS A 86 -0.77 0.59 -7.64
N TRP A 87 -1.91 0.83 -8.28
CA TRP A 87 -2.12 0.49 -9.68
C TRP A 87 -3.11 1.45 -10.36
N GLY A 88 -2.89 1.77 -11.64
CA GLY A 88 -3.76 2.64 -12.44
C GLY A 88 -3.40 2.58 -13.92
N GLY A 89 -4.08 3.34 -14.76
CA GLY A 89 -3.88 3.32 -16.21
C GLY A 89 -2.44 3.56 -16.65
N ALA A 90 -1.74 4.51 -16.05
CA ALA A 90 -0.35 4.80 -16.35
C ALA A 90 0.63 3.68 -15.94
N THR A 91 0.22 2.77 -15.08
CA THR A 91 1.03 1.61 -14.68
C THR A 91 1.33 0.71 -15.87
N PHE A 92 0.37 0.54 -16.79
CA PHE A 92 0.58 -0.21 -18.02
C PHE A 92 1.75 0.34 -18.82
N ASP A 93 1.71 1.63 -19.10
CA ASP A 93 2.73 2.27 -19.93
C ASP A 93 4.11 2.23 -19.27
N VAL A 94 4.17 2.55 -17.98
CA VAL A 94 5.43 2.55 -17.21
C VAL A 94 6.00 1.13 -17.07
N ALA A 95 5.19 0.15 -16.72
CA ALA A 95 5.64 -1.23 -16.55
C ALA A 95 6.17 -1.81 -17.85
N MET A 96 5.39 -1.75 -18.94
CA MET A 96 5.76 -2.37 -20.21
C MET A 96 6.86 -1.60 -20.94
N ARG A 97 6.77 -0.27 -20.97
CA ARG A 97 7.66 0.55 -21.79
C ARG A 97 9.02 0.82 -21.14
N PHE A 98 9.05 1.02 -19.84
CA PHE A 98 10.24 1.48 -19.13
C PHE A 98 10.85 0.45 -18.18
N LEU A 99 10.02 -0.36 -17.53
CA LEU A 99 10.50 -1.33 -16.53
C LEU A 99 10.62 -2.75 -17.09
N TYR A 100 9.99 -3.05 -18.23
CA TYR A 100 9.91 -4.40 -18.79
C TYR A 100 9.30 -5.40 -17.83
N GLU A 101 8.28 -4.95 -17.09
CA GLU A 101 7.52 -5.75 -16.12
C GLU A 101 6.09 -5.97 -16.60
N ASP A 102 5.47 -7.07 -16.16
CA ASP A 102 4.05 -7.33 -16.37
C ASP A 102 3.24 -6.52 -15.34
N PRO A 103 2.39 -5.55 -15.78
CA PRO A 103 1.58 -4.76 -14.87
C PRO A 103 0.54 -5.58 -14.08
N TRP A 104 0.07 -6.70 -14.64
CA TRP A 104 -0.86 -7.59 -13.96
C TRP A 104 -0.19 -8.39 -12.85
N GLU A 105 1.05 -8.82 -13.06
CA GLU A 105 1.84 -9.48 -12.02
C GLU A 105 2.02 -8.57 -10.81
N ARG A 106 2.28 -7.27 -11.04
CA ARG A 106 2.33 -6.26 -9.96
C ARG A 106 1.03 -6.22 -9.18
N LEU A 107 -0.12 -6.18 -9.85
CA LEU A 107 -1.42 -6.16 -9.19
C LEU A 107 -1.63 -7.42 -8.33
N VAL A 108 -1.25 -8.59 -8.85
CA VAL A 108 -1.34 -9.86 -8.12
C VAL A 108 -0.46 -9.84 -6.87
N CYS A 109 0.78 -9.37 -6.97
CA CYS A 109 1.69 -9.25 -5.83
C CYS A 109 1.09 -8.42 -4.68
N PHE A 110 0.34 -7.36 -5.01
CA PHE A 110 -0.27 -6.50 -3.98
C PHE A 110 -1.60 -7.03 -3.43
N THR A 111 -2.29 -7.91 -4.15
CA THR A 111 -3.59 -8.44 -3.72
C THR A 111 -3.48 -9.75 -2.95
N ILE A 112 -2.42 -10.53 -3.16
CA ILE A 112 -2.33 -11.90 -2.65
C ILE A 112 -1.40 -12.02 -1.44
N ASP A 113 -0.35 -11.19 -1.28
CA ASP A 113 0.70 -11.53 -0.31
C ASP A 113 1.27 -10.41 0.58
N PRO A 114 1.42 -9.15 0.21
CA PRO A 114 2.16 -8.23 1.07
C PRO A 114 1.41 -7.74 2.30
N PHE A 115 0.13 -8.02 2.42
CA PHE A 115 -0.74 -7.51 3.48
C PHE A 115 -1.41 -8.60 4.34
N GLU A 116 -0.95 -9.84 4.27
CA GLU A 116 -1.24 -10.83 5.30
C GLU A 116 -0.44 -10.52 6.57
N VAL A 117 -0.91 -9.52 7.28
CA VAL A 117 -0.42 -9.20 8.62
C VAL A 117 -1.60 -9.22 9.57
#